data_6311bb1c78f5448ae1c735bf62d60e86
#
_entry.id   6311bb1c78f5448ae1c735bf62d60e86
#
_cell.length_a   1.000
_cell.length_b   1.000
_cell.length_c   1.000
_cell.angle_alpha   90.00
_cell.angle_beta   90.00
_cell.angle_gamma   90.00
#
_symmetry.space_group_name_H-M   'P 1'
#
loop_
_entity.id
_entity.type
_entity.pdbx_description
1 polymer ?
#
loop_
_entity_poly.entity_id
_entity_poly.type
_entity_poly.pdbx_seq_one_letter_code
_entity_poly.pdbx_strand_id
1 'polypeptide(L)'
;LDIVCGAPNCRQGLKVACATEGAVLPGDFKIKKTKLRGQPSEGMLCSFSELGIDVDADGIIELPLDAPVGTNLREYLDLDDKAIEISLTPNRADCLSIAGVAREVGVVNKQVVNQPHFDAVPATISDKVQIELKAPEACPRYLLRVVKNVNVKAQSPIWLQEKLRRCGIRSIDPIVDITNYVLLELGQPMHAFDASKVSQPVQIRLANNDEELVLLDGTTAKLQSNTLVIADQTGPLAMAGI
;
A
#
# COMPACT_ATOMS: atom_id res chain seq x y z
N LEU A 1 17.08 30.06 -4.57
CA LEU A 1 16.74 30.03 -6.01
C LEU A 1 15.38 30.66 -6.21
N ASP A 2 15.26 31.52 -7.20
CA ASP A 2 13.98 32.07 -7.63
C ASP A 2 13.38 31.12 -8.68
N ILE A 3 12.21 30.55 -8.40
CA ILE A 3 11.55 29.58 -9.28
C ILE A 3 10.10 29.98 -9.50
N VAL A 4 9.70 30.13 -10.73
CA VAL A 4 8.30 30.37 -11.11
C VAL A 4 7.59 29.02 -11.18
N CYS A 5 6.56 28.85 -10.34
CA CYS A 5 5.74 27.65 -10.31
C CYS A 5 4.27 27.99 -10.55
N GLY A 6 3.61 27.22 -11.41
CA GLY A 6 2.18 27.35 -11.72
C GLY A 6 1.30 26.26 -11.12
N ALA A 7 1.87 25.37 -10.31
CA ALA A 7 1.12 24.27 -9.73
C ALA A 7 0.10 24.76 -8.68
N PRO A 8 -1.13 24.23 -8.69
CA PRO A 8 -2.21 24.72 -7.81
C PRO A 8 -1.94 24.44 -6.33
N ASN A 9 -1.13 23.43 -6.02
CA ASN A 9 -0.76 23.05 -4.67
C ASN A 9 0.51 23.77 -4.15
N CYS A 10 1.14 24.65 -4.95
CA CYS A 10 2.34 25.39 -4.54
C CYS A 10 1.97 26.43 -3.46
N ARG A 11 2.56 26.29 -2.27
CA ARG A 11 2.36 27.19 -1.12
C ARG A 11 3.59 27.28 -0.23
N GLN A 12 3.65 28.32 0.56
CA GLN A 12 4.75 28.51 1.53
C GLN A 12 4.82 27.37 2.55
N GLY A 13 6.03 26.98 2.91
CA GLY A 13 6.30 25.95 3.93
C GLY A 13 6.35 24.51 3.42
N LEU A 14 6.11 24.27 2.13
CA LEU A 14 6.28 22.95 1.55
C LEU A 14 7.75 22.55 1.42
N LYS A 15 8.02 21.26 1.60
CA LYS A 15 9.21 20.61 1.08
C LYS A 15 8.85 19.93 -0.23
N VAL A 16 9.63 20.17 -1.26
CA VAL A 16 9.29 19.82 -2.64
C VAL A 16 10.49 19.22 -3.39
N ALA A 17 10.20 18.47 -4.43
CA ALA A 17 11.23 18.04 -5.38
C ALA A 17 11.60 19.22 -6.27
N CYS A 18 12.88 19.60 -6.29
CA CYS A 18 13.39 20.71 -7.07
C CYS A 18 14.50 20.24 -8.03
N ALA A 19 14.27 20.40 -9.33
CA ALA A 19 15.29 20.24 -10.33
C ALA A 19 16.03 21.58 -10.54
N THR A 20 17.31 21.58 -10.19
CA THR A 20 18.18 22.75 -10.32
C THR A 20 18.77 22.87 -11.73
N GLU A 21 19.38 23.99 -12.06
CA GLU A 21 20.08 24.18 -13.34
C GLU A 21 21.06 23.05 -13.60
N GLY A 22 21.02 22.50 -14.81
CA GLY A 22 21.86 21.38 -15.24
C GLY A 22 21.25 20.00 -15.00
N ALA A 23 20.17 19.89 -14.20
CA ALA A 23 19.45 18.63 -14.05
C ALA A 23 18.87 18.18 -15.41
N VAL A 24 18.88 16.87 -15.63
CA VAL A 24 18.29 16.22 -16.81
C VAL A 24 17.14 15.34 -16.36
N LEU A 25 15.94 15.68 -16.78
CA LEU A 25 14.72 14.94 -16.49
C LEU A 25 14.41 13.94 -17.62
N PRO A 26 13.48 13.01 -17.42
CA PRO A 26 13.02 12.07 -18.45
C PRO A 26 12.73 12.77 -19.79
N GLY A 27 13.07 12.11 -20.92
CA GLY A 27 12.96 12.68 -22.25
C GLY A 27 14.07 13.68 -22.61
N ASP A 28 15.24 13.57 -21.95
CA ASP A 28 16.40 14.47 -22.13
C ASP A 28 16.09 15.95 -21.88
N PHE A 29 15.08 16.22 -21.05
CA PHE A 29 14.68 17.58 -20.71
C PHE A 29 15.67 18.20 -19.72
N LYS A 30 16.49 19.14 -20.24
CA LYS A 30 17.53 19.84 -19.46
C LYS A 30 16.98 21.09 -18.81
N ILE A 31 17.14 21.19 -17.49
CA ILE A 31 16.78 22.39 -16.73
C ILE A 31 17.83 23.47 -16.94
N LYS A 32 17.38 24.63 -17.35
CA LYS A 32 18.20 25.83 -17.61
C LYS A 32 17.54 27.04 -16.95
N LYS A 33 18.35 28.04 -16.62
CA LYS A 33 17.81 29.37 -16.29
C LYS A 33 16.98 29.91 -17.44
N THR A 34 15.77 30.33 -17.15
CA THR A 34 14.81 30.83 -18.13
C THR A 34 14.00 32.00 -17.58
N LYS A 35 13.25 32.64 -18.44
CA LYS A 35 12.22 33.62 -18.00
C LYS A 35 10.84 33.05 -18.29
N LEU A 36 10.04 32.96 -17.27
CA LEU A 36 8.64 32.53 -17.34
C LEU A 36 7.74 33.69 -16.95
N ARG A 37 6.83 34.10 -17.85
CA ARG A 37 5.94 35.24 -17.64
C ARG A 37 6.70 36.53 -17.26
N GLY A 38 7.90 36.75 -17.84
CA GLY A 38 8.73 37.91 -17.57
C GLY A 38 9.59 37.84 -16.29
N GLN A 39 9.45 36.82 -15.48
CA GLN A 39 10.22 36.60 -14.25
C GLN A 39 11.32 35.56 -14.45
N PRO A 40 12.52 35.74 -13.87
CA PRO A 40 13.58 34.75 -13.93
C PRO A 40 13.17 33.48 -13.16
N SER A 41 13.55 32.31 -13.69
CA SER A 41 13.36 31.02 -13.01
C SER A 41 14.65 30.23 -13.15
N GLU A 42 15.21 29.81 -12.00
CA GLU A 42 16.52 29.14 -11.88
C GLU A 42 16.40 27.64 -11.59
N GLY A 43 15.26 27.06 -11.90
CA GLY A 43 14.96 25.66 -11.67
C GLY A 43 13.50 25.35 -11.93
N MET A 44 13.09 24.15 -11.58
CA MET A 44 11.72 23.68 -11.69
C MET A 44 11.31 22.88 -10.46
N LEU A 45 10.13 23.14 -9.92
CA LEU A 45 9.51 22.28 -8.93
C LEU A 45 8.79 21.15 -9.69
N CYS A 46 9.08 19.89 -9.31
CA CYS A 46 8.69 18.73 -10.10
C CYS A 46 7.45 18.03 -9.55
N SER A 47 6.62 17.54 -10.45
CA SER A 47 5.59 16.53 -10.22
C SER A 47 6.18 15.11 -10.33
N PHE A 48 5.41 14.11 -9.95
CA PHE A 48 5.81 12.71 -10.14
C PHE A 48 5.97 12.37 -11.63
N SER A 49 5.06 12.82 -12.47
CA SER A 49 5.11 12.57 -13.92
C SER A 49 6.34 13.17 -14.60
N GLU A 50 6.76 14.36 -14.19
CA GLU A 50 7.99 15.00 -14.72
C GLU A 50 9.26 14.22 -14.33
N LEU A 51 9.22 13.49 -13.24
CA LEU A 51 10.30 12.59 -12.83
C LEU A 51 10.17 11.18 -13.42
N GLY A 52 9.17 10.92 -14.25
CA GLY A 52 8.92 9.59 -14.83
C GLY A 52 8.42 8.58 -13.81
N ILE A 53 7.88 9.05 -12.69
CA ILE A 53 7.28 8.21 -11.65
C ILE A 53 5.78 8.16 -11.94
N ASP A 54 5.28 6.95 -12.18
CA ASP A 54 3.86 6.73 -12.47
C ASP A 54 3.04 6.75 -11.17
N VAL A 55 2.52 7.94 -10.87
CA VAL A 55 1.63 8.23 -9.74
C VAL A 55 0.54 9.16 -10.25
N ASP A 56 -0.71 8.79 -10.04
CA ASP A 56 -1.87 9.61 -10.34
C ASP A 56 -2.00 10.72 -9.26
N ALA A 57 -1.24 11.79 -9.44
CA ALA A 57 -1.25 12.94 -8.54
C ALA A 57 -1.05 14.25 -9.32
N ASP A 58 -1.94 15.18 -9.08
CA ASP A 58 -1.86 16.52 -9.64
C ASP A 58 -0.89 17.42 -8.85
N GLY A 59 -0.18 18.28 -9.59
CA GLY A 59 0.70 19.29 -9.02
C GLY A 59 2.11 18.79 -8.68
N ILE A 60 2.83 19.58 -7.89
CA ILE A 60 4.20 19.27 -7.48
C ILE A 60 4.24 18.26 -6.34
N ILE A 61 5.34 17.52 -6.25
CA ILE A 61 5.55 16.55 -5.17
C ILE A 61 5.66 17.27 -3.83
N GLU A 62 4.76 16.94 -2.90
CA GLU A 62 4.81 17.40 -1.52
C GLU A 62 5.53 16.33 -0.68
N LEU A 63 6.70 16.69 -0.18
CA LEU A 63 7.49 15.81 0.69
C LEU A 63 7.10 16.02 2.16
N PRO A 64 7.25 14.99 3.00
CA PRO A 64 7.05 15.10 4.44
C PRO A 64 7.87 16.24 5.07
N LEU A 65 7.34 16.83 6.13
CA LEU A 65 8.01 17.95 6.81
C LEU A 65 9.38 17.61 7.39
N ASP A 66 9.63 16.34 7.69
CA ASP A 66 10.92 15.81 8.17
C ASP A 66 11.89 15.46 7.03
N ALA A 67 11.47 15.50 5.76
CA ALA A 67 12.36 15.24 4.63
C ALA A 67 13.59 16.18 4.68
N PRO A 68 14.82 15.65 4.53
CA PRO A 68 16.04 16.44 4.66
C PRO A 68 16.21 17.36 3.44
N VAL A 69 16.27 18.67 3.68
CA VAL A 69 16.48 19.66 2.63
C VAL A 69 17.90 19.57 2.08
N GLY A 70 18.03 19.59 0.74
CA GLY A 70 19.32 19.52 0.05
C GLY A 70 19.80 18.10 -0.26
N THR A 71 19.08 17.07 0.21
CA THR A 71 19.36 15.68 -0.17
C THR A 71 18.89 15.41 -1.60
N ASN A 72 19.62 14.56 -2.30
CA ASN A 72 19.20 14.09 -3.63
C ASN A 72 17.90 13.29 -3.49
N LEU A 73 16.90 13.66 -4.28
CA LEU A 73 15.58 12.98 -4.23
C LEU A 73 15.67 11.50 -4.58
N ARG A 74 16.58 11.10 -5.49
CA ARG A 74 16.79 9.69 -5.83
C ARG A 74 17.25 8.87 -4.61
N GLU A 75 18.13 9.46 -3.80
CA GLU A 75 18.61 8.84 -2.55
C GLU A 75 17.49 8.82 -1.49
N TYR A 76 16.77 9.93 -1.34
CA TYR A 76 15.68 10.02 -0.35
C TYR A 76 14.53 9.04 -0.63
N LEU A 77 14.18 8.86 -1.89
CA LEU A 77 13.12 7.92 -2.32
C LEU A 77 13.66 6.53 -2.64
N ASP A 78 14.97 6.30 -2.51
CA ASP A 78 15.63 5.03 -2.85
C ASP A 78 15.29 4.56 -4.28
N LEU A 79 15.42 5.48 -5.26
CA LEU A 79 15.00 5.23 -6.65
C LEU A 79 16.00 4.38 -7.45
N ASP A 80 17.22 4.16 -6.94
CA ASP A 80 18.23 3.29 -7.58
C ASP A 80 18.04 1.82 -7.22
N ASP A 81 16.81 1.42 -6.97
CA ASP A 81 16.36 0.06 -6.68
C ASP A 81 16.11 -0.75 -7.96
N LYS A 82 15.90 -2.05 -7.81
CA LYS A 82 15.58 -2.97 -8.90
C LYS A 82 14.34 -3.78 -8.55
N ALA A 83 13.31 -3.67 -9.39
CA ALA A 83 12.16 -4.55 -9.35
C ALA A 83 12.46 -5.81 -10.19
N ILE A 84 12.16 -6.97 -9.64
CA ILE A 84 12.29 -8.26 -10.32
C ILE A 84 10.91 -8.83 -10.52
N GLU A 85 10.50 -9.01 -11.77
CA GLU A 85 9.25 -9.69 -12.11
C GLU A 85 9.48 -11.21 -12.03
N ILE A 86 8.66 -11.90 -11.25
CA ILE A 86 8.75 -13.33 -11.03
C ILE A 86 7.44 -13.99 -11.47
N SER A 87 7.51 -14.92 -12.41
CA SER A 87 6.38 -15.75 -12.79
C SER A 87 6.36 -17.01 -11.92
N LEU A 88 5.24 -17.25 -11.24
CA LEU A 88 5.04 -18.40 -10.38
C LEU A 88 4.10 -19.41 -11.01
N THR A 89 4.39 -20.69 -10.82
CA THR A 89 3.44 -21.76 -11.15
C THR A 89 2.33 -21.84 -10.08
N PRO A 90 1.11 -22.33 -10.44
CA PRO A 90 -0.03 -22.34 -9.51
C PRO A 90 0.19 -23.12 -8.21
N ASN A 91 1.14 -24.04 -8.18
CA ASN A 91 1.48 -24.83 -7.00
C ASN A 91 2.48 -24.14 -6.05
N ARG A 92 2.89 -22.90 -6.34
CA ARG A 92 3.86 -22.13 -5.56
C ARG A 92 3.28 -20.85 -4.96
N ALA A 93 2.03 -20.91 -4.50
CA ALA A 93 1.37 -19.79 -3.82
C ALA A 93 2.14 -19.30 -2.56
N ASP A 94 2.95 -20.16 -1.96
CA ASP A 94 3.86 -19.82 -0.86
C ASP A 94 4.92 -18.77 -1.22
N CYS A 95 5.19 -18.57 -2.53
CA CYS A 95 6.11 -17.56 -3.05
C CYS A 95 5.44 -16.26 -3.49
N LEU A 96 4.15 -16.07 -3.24
CA LEU A 96 3.42 -14.83 -3.52
C LEU A 96 3.72 -13.73 -2.46
N SER A 97 4.96 -13.70 -1.96
CA SER A 97 5.44 -12.69 -1.04
C SER A 97 6.96 -12.62 -1.03
N ILE A 98 7.50 -11.49 -0.58
CA ILE A 98 8.94 -11.30 -0.39
C ILE A 98 9.50 -12.37 0.55
N ALA A 99 8.82 -12.65 1.66
CA ALA A 99 9.23 -13.69 2.60
C ALA A 99 9.23 -15.09 1.97
N GLY A 100 8.27 -15.40 1.10
CA GLY A 100 8.21 -16.66 0.37
C GLY A 100 9.36 -16.81 -0.61
N VAL A 101 9.59 -15.78 -1.43
CA VAL A 101 10.74 -15.76 -2.37
C VAL A 101 12.07 -15.84 -1.63
N ALA A 102 12.22 -15.13 -0.51
CA ALA A 102 13.44 -15.18 0.30
C ALA A 102 13.75 -16.60 0.78
N ARG A 103 12.73 -17.37 1.20
CA ARG A 103 12.90 -18.79 1.58
C ARG A 103 13.43 -19.63 0.41
N GLU A 104 12.87 -19.45 -0.79
CA GLU A 104 13.33 -20.16 -1.98
C GLU A 104 14.77 -19.78 -2.35
N VAL A 105 15.11 -18.50 -2.33
CA VAL A 105 16.48 -18.02 -2.57
C VAL A 105 17.44 -18.64 -1.54
N GLY A 106 17.02 -18.70 -0.28
CA GLY A 106 17.79 -19.36 0.78
C GLY A 106 18.04 -20.84 0.51
N VAL A 107 17.02 -21.58 0.09
CA VAL A 107 17.14 -23.02 -0.25
C VAL A 107 18.09 -23.23 -1.42
N VAL A 108 17.90 -22.49 -2.52
CA VAL A 108 18.73 -22.64 -3.74
C VAL A 108 20.19 -22.29 -3.45
N ASN A 109 20.46 -21.28 -2.64
CA ASN A 109 21.82 -20.85 -2.30
C ASN A 109 22.40 -21.52 -1.05
N LYS A 110 21.63 -22.39 -0.39
CA LYS A 110 21.99 -23.03 0.89
C LYS A 110 22.40 -22.01 1.96
N GLN A 111 21.66 -20.93 2.03
CA GLN A 111 21.86 -19.83 2.98
C GLN A 111 20.72 -19.74 3.97
N VAL A 112 21.03 -19.34 5.19
CA VAL A 112 20.01 -19.04 6.20
C VAL A 112 19.34 -17.71 5.85
N VAL A 113 18.00 -17.70 5.84
CA VAL A 113 17.21 -16.50 5.63
C VAL A 113 16.97 -15.80 6.97
N ASN A 114 17.41 -14.56 7.09
CA ASN A 114 17.11 -13.74 8.25
C ASN A 114 15.64 -13.32 8.19
N GLN A 115 14.85 -13.81 9.12
CA GLN A 115 13.46 -13.38 9.26
C GLN A 115 13.40 -12.01 9.96
N PRO A 116 12.59 -11.07 9.48
CA PRO A 116 12.37 -9.83 10.22
C PRO A 116 11.75 -10.15 11.57
N HIS A 117 12.24 -9.52 12.62
CA HIS A 117 11.68 -9.62 13.96
C HIS A 117 10.64 -8.53 14.16
N PHE A 118 9.48 -8.92 14.66
CA PHE A 118 8.40 -8.00 14.99
C PHE A 118 8.06 -8.14 16.47
N ASP A 119 8.23 -7.06 17.21
CA ASP A 119 7.79 -7.02 18.60
C ASP A 119 6.26 -7.03 18.68
N ALA A 120 5.75 -7.74 19.67
CA ALA A 120 4.31 -7.76 19.92
C ALA A 120 3.83 -6.37 20.36
N VAL A 121 2.87 -5.81 19.62
CA VAL A 121 2.22 -4.56 20.02
C VAL A 121 1.16 -4.87 21.07
N PRO A 122 1.32 -4.44 22.33
CA PRO A 122 0.35 -4.73 23.41
C PRO A 122 -1.00 -4.06 23.12
N ALA A 123 -2.06 -4.66 23.65
CA ALA A 123 -3.38 -4.06 23.61
C ALA A 123 -3.44 -2.87 24.60
N THR A 124 -3.88 -1.72 24.10
CA THR A 124 -4.08 -0.48 24.90
C THR A 124 -5.55 -0.25 25.26
N ILE A 125 -6.46 -1.06 24.71
CA ILE A 125 -7.90 -1.01 24.94
C ILE A 125 -8.41 -2.43 25.25
N SER A 126 -9.54 -2.53 25.93
CA SER A 126 -10.16 -3.80 26.30
C SER A 126 -11.26 -4.27 25.33
N ASP A 127 -11.50 -3.52 24.27
CA ASP A 127 -12.53 -3.83 23.29
C ASP A 127 -12.23 -5.16 22.59
N LYS A 128 -13.26 -5.97 22.46
CA LYS A 128 -13.20 -7.27 21.78
C LYS A 128 -14.39 -7.41 20.85
N VAL A 129 -14.20 -8.11 19.75
CA VAL A 129 -15.28 -8.56 18.88
C VAL A 129 -15.49 -10.04 19.11
N GLN A 130 -16.75 -10.44 19.26
CA GLN A 130 -17.10 -11.85 19.37
C GLN A 130 -16.90 -12.53 18.01
N ILE A 131 -16.21 -13.68 18.01
CA ILE A 131 -15.91 -14.46 16.81
C ILE A 131 -16.47 -15.86 16.99
N GLU A 132 -17.12 -16.39 15.96
CA GLU A 132 -17.59 -17.75 15.86
C GLU A 132 -16.93 -18.46 14.68
N LEU A 133 -16.14 -19.49 14.95
CA LEU A 133 -15.57 -20.36 13.91
C LEU A 133 -16.57 -21.49 13.63
N LYS A 134 -17.36 -21.38 12.55
CA LYS A 134 -18.36 -22.37 12.13
C LYS A 134 -17.83 -23.34 11.06
N ALA A 135 -16.67 -23.04 10.48
CA ALA A 135 -16.00 -23.87 9.48
C ALA A 135 -14.53 -24.14 9.89
N PRO A 136 -14.26 -24.81 11.01
CA PRO A 136 -12.90 -25.00 11.53
C PRO A 136 -12.00 -25.83 10.61
N GLU A 137 -12.57 -26.70 9.77
CA GLU A 137 -11.83 -27.47 8.76
C GLU A 137 -11.26 -26.56 7.66
N ALA A 138 -12.01 -25.51 7.25
CA ALA A 138 -11.59 -24.57 6.24
C ALA A 138 -10.75 -23.42 6.81
N CYS A 139 -11.04 -23.00 8.05
CA CYS A 139 -10.32 -21.95 8.76
C CYS A 139 -10.11 -22.34 10.22
N PRO A 140 -9.01 -23.02 10.57
CA PRO A 140 -8.77 -23.50 11.94
C PRO A 140 -8.45 -22.37 12.92
N ARG A 141 -8.05 -21.19 12.42
CA ARG A 141 -7.67 -20.04 13.25
C ARG A 141 -8.00 -18.74 12.56
N TYR A 142 -8.72 -17.86 13.25
CA TYR A 142 -8.98 -16.49 12.80
C TYR A 142 -8.60 -15.50 13.89
N LEU A 143 -7.91 -14.43 13.53
CA LEU A 143 -7.47 -13.39 14.43
C LEU A 143 -8.12 -12.06 14.03
N LEU A 144 -8.59 -11.32 15.02
CA LEU A 144 -9.17 -10.00 14.83
C LEU A 144 -8.63 -9.04 15.89
N ARG A 145 -8.37 -7.81 15.48
CA ARG A 145 -7.94 -6.73 16.38
C ARG A 145 -8.82 -5.51 16.16
N VAL A 146 -9.28 -4.90 17.25
CA VAL A 146 -9.96 -3.61 17.21
C VAL A 146 -8.93 -2.49 17.30
N VAL A 147 -9.01 -1.54 16.36
CA VAL A 147 -8.19 -0.33 16.34
C VAL A 147 -9.11 0.88 16.35
N LYS A 148 -8.92 1.79 17.29
CA LYS A 148 -9.74 3.01 17.44
C LYS A 148 -8.99 4.26 17.00
N ASN A 149 -9.74 5.33 16.72
CA ASN A 149 -9.22 6.65 16.36
C ASN A 149 -8.35 6.63 15.08
N VAL A 150 -8.73 5.80 14.12
CA VAL A 150 -8.04 5.71 12.84
C VAL A 150 -8.42 6.91 11.97
N ASN A 151 -7.43 7.64 11.47
CA ASN A 151 -7.63 8.69 10.47
C ASN A 151 -7.44 8.11 9.06
N VAL A 152 -8.51 7.67 8.43
CA VAL A 152 -8.49 7.13 7.06
C VAL A 152 -8.15 8.18 5.98
N LYS A 153 -8.17 9.48 6.34
CA LYS A 153 -7.79 10.58 5.43
C LYS A 153 -6.31 10.96 5.56
N ALA A 154 -5.57 10.32 6.44
CA ALA A 154 -4.13 10.51 6.51
C ALA A 154 -3.48 9.99 5.22
N GLN A 155 -2.39 10.62 4.82
CA GLN A 155 -1.57 10.06 3.74
C GLN A 155 -0.68 8.94 4.29
N SER A 156 -0.56 7.87 3.52
CA SER A 156 0.43 6.84 3.81
C SER A 156 1.85 7.43 3.75
N PRO A 157 2.77 6.99 4.58
CA PRO A 157 4.17 7.42 4.50
C PRO A 157 4.74 7.17 3.10
N ILE A 158 5.55 8.09 2.61
CA ILE A 158 6.06 8.02 1.22
C ILE A 158 6.84 6.72 0.94
N TRP A 159 7.56 6.20 1.94
CA TRP A 159 8.27 4.93 1.81
C TRP A 159 7.32 3.74 1.55
N LEU A 160 6.12 3.76 2.16
CA LEU A 160 5.11 2.73 1.98
C LEU A 160 4.49 2.84 0.58
N GLN A 161 4.14 4.06 0.17
CA GLN A 161 3.62 4.32 -1.17
C GLN A 161 4.61 3.86 -2.25
N GLU A 162 5.91 4.16 -2.11
CA GLU A 162 6.95 3.77 -3.05
C GLU A 162 7.14 2.24 -3.12
N LYS A 163 7.12 1.55 -1.98
CA LYS A 163 7.20 0.08 -1.98
C LYS A 163 6.01 -0.57 -2.68
N LEU A 164 4.79 -0.10 -2.42
CA LEU A 164 3.59 -0.58 -3.10
C LEU A 164 3.65 -0.30 -4.60
N ARG A 165 4.00 0.92 -4.99
CA ARG A 165 4.13 1.31 -6.41
C ARG A 165 5.10 0.42 -7.16
N ARG A 166 6.27 0.12 -6.58
CA ARG A 166 7.28 -0.77 -7.18
C ARG A 166 6.78 -2.21 -7.35
N CYS A 167 5.81 -2.61 -6.54
CA CYS A 167 5.12 -3.90 -6.68
C CYS A 167 3.88 -3.84 -7.59
N GLY A 168 3.65 -2.71 -8.27
CA GLY A 168 2.51 -2.53 -9.18
C GLY A 168 1.18 -2.26 -8.47
N ILE A 169 1.21 -1.90 -7.18
CA ILE A 169 0.00 -1.59 -6.39
C ILE A 169 -0.09 -0.07 -6.17
N ARG A 170 -1.24 0.49 -6.50
CA ARG A 170 -1.54 1.90 -6.24
C ARG A 170 -1.88 2.09 -4.75
N SER A 171 -1.26 3.10 -4.13
CA SER A 171 -1.66 3.58 -2.81
C SER A 171 -3.08 4.17 -2.85
N ILE A 172 -3.91 3.86 -1.88
CA ILE A 172 -5.32 4.28 -1.80
C ILE A 172 -5.56 5.06 -0.51
N ASP A 173 -5.40 4.41 0.63
CA ASP A 173 -5.50 4.97 1.97
C ASP A 173 -4.63 4.16 2.94
N PRO A 174 -4.30 4.69 4.12
CA PRO A 174 -3.34 4.04 5.02
C PRO A 174 -3.77 2.64 5.46
N ILE A 175 -5.06 2.34 5.54
CA ILE A 175 -5.53 1.02 5.97
C ILE A 175 -5.32 -0.01 4.87
N VAL A 176 -5.77 0.31 3.65
CA VAL A 176 -5.59 -0.55 2.48
C VAL A 176 -4.10 -0.73 2.17
N ASP A 177 -3.31 0.33 2.25
CA ASP A 177 -1.88 0.31 1.99
C ASP A 177 -1.12 -0.61 2.97
N ILE A 178 -1.46 -0.54 4.27
CA ILE A 178 -0.87 -1.43 5.29
C ILE A 178 -1.26 -2.89 5.02
N THR A 179 -2.52 -3.18 4.70
CA THR A 179 -2.93 -4.55 4.41
C THR A 179 -2.25 -5.11 3.17
N ASN A 180 -2.13 -4.32 2.12
CA ASN A 180 -1.40 -4.68 0.90
C ASN A 180 0.11 -4.87 1.17
N TYR A 181 0.71 -4.00 1.97
CA TYR A 181 2.12 -4.12 2.34
C TYR A 181 2.40 -5.43 3.10
N VAL A 182 1.58 -5.77 4.09
CA VAL A 182 1.71 -7.03 4.85
C VAL A 182 1.51 -8.24 3.95
N LEU A 183 0.55 -8.18 3.02
CA LEU A 183 0.34 -9.23 2.01
C LEU A 183 1.59 -9.44 1.15
N LEU A 184 2.16 -8.37 0.61
CA LEU A 184 3.35 -8.46 -0.26
C LEU A 184 4.59 -8.89 0.51
N GLU A 185 4.79 -8.40 1.72
CA GLU A 185 5.99 -8.72 2.50
C GLU A 185 5.93 -10.13 3.10
N LEU A 186 4.81 -10.51 3.72
CA LEU A 186 4.69 -11.74 4.51
C LEU A 186 3.82 -12.82 3.85
N GLY A 187 3.03 -12.49 2.84
CA GLY A 187 2.08 -13.41 2.23
C GLY A 187 0.82 -13.63 3.07
N GLN A 188 0.52 -12.70 3.99
CA GLN A 188 -0.65 -12.81 4.86
C GLN A 188 -1.77 -11.86 4.39
N PRO A 189 -2.84 -12.37 3.76
CA PRO A 189 -4.02 -11.58 3.45
C PRO A 189 -4.68 -11.04 4.71
N MET A 190 -5.12 -9.79 4.66
CA MET A 190 -5.81 -9.13 5.75
C MET A 190 -7.07 -8.43 5.24
N HIS A 191 -8.10 -8.38 6.09
CA HIS A 191 -9.31 -7.61 5.84
C HIS A 191 -9.45 -6.51 6.90
N ALA A 192 -9.88 -5.34 6.47
CA ALA A 192 -10.22 -4.23 7.34
C ALA A 192 -11.71 -3.93 7.22
N PHE A 193 -12.39 -3.87 8.34
CA PHE A 193 -13.82 -3.58 8.40
C PHE A 193 -14.08 -2.36 9.27
N ASP A 194 -15.01 -1.50 8.85
CA ASP A 194 -15.54 -0.42 9.67
C ASP A 194 -16.33 -1.03 10.84
N ALA A 195 -15.79 -0.93 12.04
CA ALA A 195 -16.38 -1.53 13.22
C ALA A 195 -17.82 -1.05 13.52
N SER A 196 -18.20 0.14 13.05
CA SER A 196 -19.56 0.67 13.19
C SER A 196 -20.57 -0.04 12.29
N LYS A 197 -20.11 -0.74 11.25
CA LYS A 197 -20.93 -1.43 10.26
C LYS A 197 -20.97 -2.95 10.47
N VAL A 198 -20.22 -3.47 11.42
CA VAL A 198 -20.16 -4.92 11.71
C VAL A 198 -21.14 -5.28 12.83
N SER A 199 -22.08 -6.17 12.54
CA SER A 199 -23.03 -6.73 13.51
C SER A 199 -22.45 -8.00 14.12
N GLN A 200 -22.15 -7.96 15.42
CA GLN A 200 -21.55 -9.11 16.12
C GLN A 200 -22.54 -10.26 16.35
N PRO A 201 -22.06 -11.52 16.37
CA PRO A 201 -20.68 -11.97 16.22
C PRO A 201 -20.20 -11.95 14.76
N VAL A 202 -18.88 -11.81 14.56
CA VAL A 202 -18.25 -12.12 13.29
C VAL A 202 -18.15 -13.63 13.15
N GLN A 203 -18.63 -14.17 12.04
CA GLN A 203 -18.71 -15.60 11.78
C GLN A 203 -17.79 -15.99 10.62
N ILE A 204 -16.97 -17.00 10.86
CA ILE A 204 -16.16 -17.61 9.81
C ILE A 204 -16.84 -18.93 9.45
N ARG A 205 -17.50 -18.94 8.30
CA ARG A 205 -18.38 -20.02 7.88
C ARG A 205 -18.33 -20.27 6.37
N LEU A 206 -18.86 -21.39 5.95
CA LEU A 206 -19.20 -21.56 4.54
C LEU A 206 -20.43 -20.73 4.20
N ALA A 207 -20.50 -20.28 2.96
CA ALA A 207 -21.65 -19.54 2.46
C ALA A 207 -22.90 -20.43 2.38
N ASN A 208 -24.07 -19.82 2.49
CA ASN A 208 -25.32 -20.49 2.16
C ASN A 208 -25.46 -20.57 0.63
N ASN A 209 -26.28 -21.50 0.15
CA ASN A 209 -26.57 -21.59 -1.28
C ASN A 209 -27.22 -20.28 -1.78
N ASP A 210 -26.74 -19.81 -2.92
CA ASP A 210 -27.21 -18.59 -3.58
C ASP A 210 -27.09 -17.31 -2.72
N GLU A 211 -26.29 -17.33 -1.65
CA GLU A 211 -25.97 -16.14 -0.88
C GLU A 211 -25.18 -15.17 -1.79
N GLU A 212 -25.48 -13.88 -1.69
CA GLU A 212 -24.88 -12.86 -2.56
C GLU A 212 -23.90 -11.99 -1.79
N LEU A 213 -22.82 -11.60 -2.46
CA LEU A 213 -21.83 -10.65 -1.96
C LEU A 213 -21.52 -9.61 -3.03
N VAL A 214 -21.62 -8.34 -2.69
CA VAL A 214 -21.16 -7.24 -3.53
C VAL A 214 -19.64 -7.14 -3.44
N LEU A 215 -18.96 -7.26 -4.57
CA LEU A 215 -17.51 -7.19 -4.68
C LEU A 215 -17.01 -5.73 -4.75
N LEU A 216 -15.70 -5.55 -4.65
CA LEU A 216 -15.07 -4.22 -4.67
C LEU A 216 -15.25 -3.46 -5.99
N ASP A 217 -15.45 -4.17 -7.08
CA ASP A 217 -15.77 -3.60 -8.41
C ASP A 217 -17.25 -3.23 -8.59
N GLY A 218 -18.08 -3.46 -7.56
CA GLY A 218 -19.53 -3.23 -7.56
C GLY A 218 -20.35 -4.35 -8.19
N THR A 219 -19.75 -5.42 -8.67
CA THR A 219 -20.48 -6.58 -9.17
C THR A 219 -21.01 -7.44 -8.02
N THR A 220 -22.10 -8.17 -8.24
CA THR A 220 -22.68 -9.08 -7.25
C THR A 220 -22.30 -10.51 -7.60
N ALA A 221 -21.58 -11.17 -6.71
CA ALA A 221 -21.23 -12.58 -6.83
C ALA A 221 -22.25 -13.45 -6.10
N LYS A 222 -22.74 -14.51 -6.77
CA LYS A 222 -23.48 -15.58 -6.13
C LYS A 222 -22.52 -16.59 -5.55
N LEU A 223 -22.59 -16.81 -4.25
CA LEU A 223 -21.66 -17.68 -3.54
C LEU A 223 -22.15 -19.13 -3.61
N GLN A 224 -21.19 -20.04 -3.67
CA GLN A 224 -21.45 -21.47 -3.58
C GLN A 224 -21.31 -21.97 -2.13
N SER A 225 -21.97 -23.07 -1.79
CA SER A 225 -21.95 -23.64 -0.44
C SER A 225 -20.56 -24.06 0.06
N ASN A 226 -19.56 -24.15 -0.80
CA ASN A 226 -18.15 -24.41 -0.46
C ASN A 226 -17.31 -23.16 -0.36
N THR A 227 -17.86 -21.97 -0.59
CA THR A 227 -17.14 -20.70 -0.47
C THR A 227 -17.01 -20.34 1.01
N LEU A 228 -15.77 -20.17 1.49
CA LEU A 228 -15.51 -19.68 2.84
C LEU A 228 -15.75 -18.17 2.88
N VAL A 229 -16.51 -17.70 3.86
CA VAL A 229 -16.83 -16.28 4.04
C VAL A 229 -16.54 -15.81 5.46
N ILE A 230 -16.17 -14.54 5.55
CA ILE A 230 -16.24 -13.75 6.76
C ILE A 230 -17.60 -13.06 6.72
N ALA A 231 -18.46 -13.34 7.69
CA ALA A 231 -19.83 -12.87 7.74
C ALA A 231 -20.16 -12.26 9.10
N ASP A 232 -21.25 -11.55 9.17
CA ASP A 232 -21.86 -11.11 10.41
C ASP A 232 -23.35 -11.55 10.47
N GLN A 233 -24.14 -10.97 11.35
CA GLN A 233 -25.57 -11.28 11.44
C GLN A 233 -26.39 -10.83 10.23
N THR A 234 -25.88 -9.91 9.43
CA THR A 234 -26.57 -9.35 8.27
C THR A 234 -26.26 -10.08 6.96
N GLY A 235 -25.13 -10.80 6.91
CA GLY A 235 -24.70 -11.55 5.73
C GLY A 235 -23.18 -11.61 5.56
N PRO A 236 -22.69 -12.04 4.38
CA PRO A 236 -21.28 -12.09 4.06
C PRO A 236 -20.68 -10.70 3.94
N LEU A 237 -19.53 -10.48 4.56
CA LEU A 237 -18.75 -9.25 4.50
C LEU A 237 -17.60 -9.37 3.51
N ALA A 238 -17.02 -10.58 3.39
CA ALA A 238 -15.93 -10.85 2.45
C ALA A 238 -15.84 -12.37 2.17
N MET A 239 -15.30 -12.70 0.99
CA MET A 239 -14.80 -14.06 0.74
C MET A 239 -13.44 -14.23 1.42
N ALA A 240 -13.18 -15.42 1.97
CA ALA A 240 -11.94 -15.74 2.63
C ALA A 240 -11.13 -16.77 1.81
N GLY A 241 -9.82 -16.68 1.88
CA GLY A 241 -8.92 -17.63 1.19
C GLY A 241 -8.72 -17.37 -0.30
N ILE A 242 -8.92 -16.16 -0.73
CA ILE A 242 -8.69 -15.71 -2.11
C ILE A 242 -7.47 -14.84 -2.15
#